data_0d770d12ef1e18c95a5428095ac340e8
#
_entry.id   0d770d12ef1e18c95a5428095ac340e8
#
_cell.length_a   1.000
_cell.length_b   1.000
_cell.length_c   1.000
_cell.angle_alpha   90.00
_cell.angle_beta   90.00
_cell.angle_gamma   90.00
#
_symmetry.space_group_name_H-M   'P 1'
#
loop_
_entity.id
_entity.type
_entity.pdbx_description
1 polymer ?
#
loop_
_entity_poly.entity_id
_entity_poly.type
_entity_poly.pdbx_seq_one_letter_code
_entity_poly.pdbx_strand_id
1 'polypeptide(L)'
;MLFRLIKRLKERGTGIIYITHKLDELPQIADDITVFRDGRFIAAKPFAETSREEMVRLMVGRELKELFPKTSTPGTEEVLRVSNLSLRHPERAGDFAVRDVSFSVRRGEVLGLFGLMGAGRTELFHTLFGLHPELASGEISIEGQPVSVRSPRAAIAAGLALAPEDRKGEGLVLLQSVAENTTLACLAQCSRGGILQPGRELALTRGYVERLRIRTPSLHQAVRYLSGGNQQKVVLAKWLATGPKVLLLDEPTRGIDINAKKEIYTLIDELARSGLAVVMVSSELPEILGIADRILVLAEGRLTAEFPRGAATEEAILHAALPGNRN
;
A
#
# COMPACT_ATOMS: atom_id res chain seq x y z
N MET A 1 -6.25 -24.40 -9.38
CA MET A 1 -7.44 -25.28 -9.46
C MET A 1 -8.51 -24.70 -10.40
N LEU A 2 -8.95 -23.47 -10.25
CA LEU A 2 -10.02 -22.83 -11.05
C LEU A 2 -9.73 -22.84 -12.56
N PHE A 3 -8.55 -22.41 -13.00
CA PHE A 3 -8.22 -22.33 -14.44
C PHE A 3 -8.17 -23.70 -15.13
N ARG A 4 -7.80 -24.78 -14.41
CA ARG A 4 -7.90 -26.15 -14.96
C ARG A 4 -9.36 -26.56 -15.17
N LEU A 5 -10.26 -26.16 -14.28
CA LEU A 5 -11.69 -26.43 -14.44
C LEU A 5 -12.26 -25.66 -15.63
N ILE A 6 -11.93 -24.38 -15.76
CA ILE A 6 -12.33 -23.53 -16.89
C ILE A 6 -11.89 -24.19 -18.22
N LYS A 7 -10.63 -24.60 -18.34
CA LYS A 7 -10.11 -25.26 -19.55
C LYS A 7 -10.89 -26.53 -19.90
N ARG A 8 -11.15 -27.40 -18.92
CA ARG A 8 -11.95 -28.61 -19.13
C ARG A 8 -13.39 -28.35 -19.59
N LEU A 9 -14.01 -27.29 -19.06
CA LEU A 9 -15.35 -26.89 -19.48
C LEU A 9 -15.34 -26.34 -20.90
N LYS A 10 -14.33 -25.55 -21.27
CA LYS A 10 -14.13 -25.07 -22.65
C LYS A 10 -13.97 -26.22 -23.62
N GLU A 11 -13.14 -27.22 -23.30
CA GLU A 11 -12.94 -28.46 -24.12
C GLU A 11 -14.26 -29.22 -24.37
N ARG A 12 -15.25 -29.07 -23.47
CA ARG A 12 -16.59 -29.64 -23.61
C ARG A 12 -17.58 -28.74 -24.35
N GLY A 13 -17.13 -27.63 -24.91
CA GLY A 13 -17.95 -26.69 -25.65
C GLY A 13 -18.78 -25.73 -24.77
N THR A 14 -18.48 -25.62 -23.48
CA THR A 14 -19.20 -24.70 -22.59
C THR A 14 -18.71 -23.27 -22.82
N GLY A 15 -19.64 -22.37 -23.14
CA GLY A 15 -19.39 -20.92 -23.13
C GLY A 15 -19.25 -20.40 -21.70
N ILE A 16 -18.19 -19.66 -21.41
CA ILE A 16 -17.89 -19.16 -20.07
C ILE A 16 -17.71 -17.65 -20.13
N ILE A 17 -18.42 -16.92 -19.28
CA ILE A 17 -18.21 -15.49 -19.05
C ILE A 17 -17.46 -15.36 -17.72
N TYR A 18 -16.24 -14.80 -17.79
CA TYR A 18 -15.37 -14.59 -16.63
C TYR A 18 -15.12 -13.12 -16.42
N ILE A 19 -15.53 -12.60 -15.26
CA ILE A 19 -15.38 -11.17 -14.93
C ILE A 19 -14.18 -11.04 -13.98
N THR A 20 -13.19 -10.27 -14.41
CA THR A 20 -11.99 -9.98 -13.61
C THR A 20 -11.45 -8.58 -13.93
N HIS A 21 -10.71 -8.02 -13.00
CA HIS A 21 -9.85 -6.84 -13.22
C HIS A 21 -8.35 -7.23 -13.20
N LYS A 22 -8.04 -8.51 -12.99
CA LYS A 22 -6.68 -9.03 -12.95
C LYS A 22 -6.24 -9.47 -14.35
N LEU A 23 -5.47 -8.62 -15.00
CA LEU A 23 -5.05 -8.85 -16.38
C LEU A 23 -4.16 -10.10 -16.55
N ASP A 24 -3.42 -10.48 -15.49
CA ASP A 24 -2.52 -11.65 -15.49
C ASP A 24 -3.26 -12.99 -15.54
N GLU A 25 -4.57 -13.00 -15.27
CA GLU A 25 -5.40 -14.20 -15.38
C GLU A 25 -5.82 -14.49 -16.84
N LEU A 26 -5.97 -13.45 -17.64
CA LEU A 26 -6.52 -13.52 -19.00
C LEU A 26 -5.70 -14.41 -19.97
N PRO A 27 -4.35 -14.36 -19.99
CA PRO A 27 -3.55 -15.21 -20.88
C PRO A 27 -3.81 -16.70 -20.73
N GLN A 28 -4.35 -17.11 -19.58
CA GLN A 28 -4.56 -18.52 -19.26
C GLN A 28 -5.93 -19.06 -19.69
N ILE A 29 -6.92 -18.17 -19.89
CA ILE A 29 -8.33 -18.58 -20.00
C ILE A 29 -9.13 -17.85 -21.09
N ALA A 30 -8.74 -16.63 -21.47
CA ALA A 30 -9.52 -15.79 -22.37
C ALA A 30 -9.29 -16.11 -23.85
N ASP A 31 -10.35 -16.16 -24.62
CA ASP A 31 -10.32 -16.16 -26.08
C ASP A 31 -10.62 -14.75 -26.59
N ASP A 32 -11.69 -14.15 -26.08
CA ASP A 32 -12.10 -12.79 -26.35
C ASP A 32 -12.17 -11.97 -25.06
N ILE A 33 -11.98 -10.68 -25.19
CA ILE A 33 -12.17 -9.73 -24.10
C ILE A 33 -13.26 -8.74 -24.44
N THR A 34 -14.10 -8.45 -23.45
CA THR A 34 -15.06 -7.35 -23.52
C THR A 34 -14.77 -6.39 -22.39
N VAL A 35 -14.49 -5.15 -22.70
CA VAL A 35 -14.15 -4.12 -21.72
C VAL A 35 -15.38 -3.27 -21.42
N PHE A 36 -15.71 -3.18 -20.13
CA PHE A 36 -16.70 -2.26 -19.57
C PHE A 36 -16.01 -1.23 -18.69
N ARG A 37 -16.49 0.00 -18.76
CA ARG A 37 -16.02 1.10 -17.89
C ARG A 37 -17.19 2.02 -17.56
N ASP A 38 -17.37 2.33 -16.26
CA ASP A 38 -18.43 3.19 -15.75
C ASP A 38 -19.85 2.75 -16.22
N GLY A 39 -20.07 1.41 -16.27
CA GLY A 39 -21.31 0.81 -16.73
C GLY A 39 -21.55 0.86 -18.25
N ARG A 40 -20.55 1.27 -19.05
CA ARG A 40 -20.66 1.37 -20.51
C ARG A 40 -19.76 0.37 -21.20
N PHE A 41 -20.25 -0.20 -22.28
CA PHE A 41 -19.43 -0.97 -23.21
C PHE A 41 -18.38 -0.08 -23.88
N ILE A 42 -17.14 -0.51 -23.90
CA ILE A 42 -16.01 0.23 -24.49
C ILE A 42 -15.51 -0.47 -25.75
N ALA A 43 -15.21 -1.77 -25.65
CA ALA A 43 -14.68 -2.55 -26.77
C ALA A 43 -14.90 -4.04 -26.56
N ALA A 44 -14.95 -4.80 -27.65
CA ALA A 44 -14.77 -6.26 -27.66
C ALA A 44 -13.70 -6.59 -28.70
N LYS A 45 -12.73 -7.43 -28.34
CA LYS A 45 -11.59 -7.81 -29.17
C LYS A 45 -11.12 -9.24 -28.85
N PRO A 46 -10.51 -9.95 -29.82
CA PRO A 46 -9.78 -11.19 -29.54
C PRO A 46 -8.63 -10.91 -28.56
N PHE A 47 -8.48 -11.76 -27.56
CA PHE A 47 -7.41 -11.61 -26.58
C PHE A 47 -6.02 -11.65 -27.23
N ALA A 48 -5.84 -12.55 -28.20
CA ALA A 48 -4.57 -12.73 -28.93
C ALA A 48 -4.09 -11.47 -29.70
N GLU A 49 -5.01 -10.56 -30.03
CA GLU A 49 -4.72 -9.34 -30.78
C GLU A 49 -4.62 -8.11 -29.86
N THR A 50 -4.74 -8.28 -28.56
CA THR A 50 -4.82 -7.14 -27.62
C THR A 50 -3.65 -7.18 -26.66
N SER A 51 -2.79 -6.15 -26.70
CA SER A 51 -1.68 -6.02 -25.76
C SER A 51 -2.18 -5.66 -24.35
N ARG A 52 -1.34 -5.90 -23.34
CA ARG A 52 -1.62 -5.51 -21.95
C ARG A 52 -1.84 -4.01 -21.83
N GLU A 53 -1.02 -3.22 -22.50
CA GLU A 53 -1.09 -1.76 -22.52
C GLU A 53 -2.41 -1.28 -23.14
N GLU A 54 -2.85 -1.94 -24.21
CA GLU A 54 -4.12 -1.63 -24.84
C GLU A 54 -5.31 -1.97 -23.94
N MET A 55 -5.28 -3.14 -23.26
CA MET A 55 -6.31 -3.50 -22.30
C MET A 55 -6.42 -2.46 -21.18
N VAL A 56 -5.29 -2.06 -20.59
CA VAL A 56 -5.25 -1.00 -19.57
C VAL A 56 -5.81 0.31 -20.12
N ARG A 57 -5.39 0.71 -21.32
CA ARG A 57 -5.92 1.92 -21.98
C ARG A 57 -7.43 1.89 -22.17
N LEU A 58 -7.98 0.77 -22.60
CA LEU A 58 -9.43 0.60 -22.75
C LEU A 58 -10.16 0.67 -21.40
N MET A 59 -9.62 0.02 -20.36
CA MET A 59 -10.21 -0.01 -19.01
C MET A 59 -10.13 1.36 -18.33
N VAL A 60 -9.01 2.05 -18.43
CA VAL A 60 -8.75 3.35 -17.76
C VAL A 60 -9.18 4.52 -18.62
N GLY A 61 -9.12 4.36 -19.95
CA GLY A 61 -9.41 5.42 -20.92
C GLY A 61 -8.24 6.36 -21.20
N ARG A 62 -7.04 6.05 -20.74
CA ARG A 62 -5.82 6.85 -20.85
C ARG A 62 -4.58 5.96 -20.98
N GLU A 63 -3.43 6.51 -21.33
CA GLU A 63 -2.17 5.77 -21.39
C GLU A 63 -1.65 5.37 -20.00
N LEU A 64 -0.88 4.27 -19.93
CA LEU A 64 -0.27 3.75 -18.70
C LEU A 64 0.57 4.80 -17.96
N LYS A 65 1.26 5.69 -18.68
CA LYS A 65 2.04 6.80 -18.11
C LYS A 65 1.19 7.78 -17.28
N GLU A 66 -0.10 7.89 -17.60
CA GLU A 66 -1.04 8.72 -16.84
C GLU A 66 -1.63 8.00 -15.60
N LEU A 67 -1.34 6.72 -15.41
CA LEU A 67 -1.80 5.96 -14.26
C LEU A 67 -1.02 6.36 -12.99
N PHE A 68 0.26 6.68 -13.16
CA PHE A 68 1.18 7.00 -12.06
C PHE A 68 1.53 8.50 -12.07
N PRO A 69 0.67 9.38 -11.54
CA PRO A 69 0.98 10.79 -11.45
C PRO A 69 2.07 10.99 -10.39
N LYS A 70 3.29 11.26 -10.83
CA LYS A 70 4.41 11.57 -9.96
C LYS A 70 4.90 12.97 -10.23
N THR A 71 4.63 13.87 -9.31
CA THR A 71 5.00 15.29 -9.36
C THR A 71 5.79 15.73 -8.13
N SER A 72 5.72 14.97 -7.05
CA SER A 72 6.50 15.23 -5.84
C SER A 72 7.99 14.97 -6.09
N THR A 73 8.83 15.73 -5.41
CA THR A 73 10.28 15.57 -5.39
C THR A 73 10.76 15.49 -3.95
N PRO A 74 11.68 14.56 -3.64
CA PRO A 74 12.25 14.45 -2.29
C PRO A 74 12.94 15.73 -1.86
N GLY A 75 12.75 16.11 -0.61
CA GLY A 75 13.55 17.13 0.05
C GLY A 75 14.96 16.62 0.37
N THR A 76 15.74 17.47 1.02
CA THR A 76 17.10 17.11 1.50
C THR A 76 17.12 16.63 2.95
N GLU A 77 16.08 16.97 3.72
CA GLU A 77 15.98 16.66 5.15
C GLU A 77 15.58 15.19 5.36
N GLU A 78 16.39 14.49 6.17
CA GLU A 78 16.09 13.12 6.58
C GLU A 78 15.04 13.12 7.70
N VAL A 79 13.94 12.39 7.48
CA VAL A 79 12.83 12.28 8.45
C VAL A 79 12.87 10.96 9.20
N LEU A 80 13.23 9.87 8.54
CA LEU A 80 13.38 8.55 9.16
C LEU A 80 14.77 8.02 8.89
N ARG A 81 15.44 7.53 9.94
CA ARG A 81 16.64 6.68 9.83
C ARG A 81 16.42 5.38 10.58
N VAL A 82 16.74 4.30 9.93
CA VAL A 82 16.72 2.94 10.47
C VAL A 82 18.14 2.41 10.41
N SER A 83 18.67 1.90 11.51
CA SER A 83 20.04 1.40 11.59
C SER A 83 20.06 0.00 12.20
N ASN A 84 20.61 -0.97 11.46
CA ASN A 84 20.85 -2.35 11.86
C ASN A 84 19.59 -3.04 12.44
N LEU A 85 18.42 -2.70 11.88
CA LEU A 85 17.14 -3.23 12.35
C LEU A 85 17.06 -4.72 12.05
N SER A 86 16.77 -5.50 13.08
CA SER A 86 16.62 -6.94 12.97
C SER A 86 15.39 -7.40 13.77
N LEU A 87 14.68 -8.40 13.25
CA LEU A 87 13.60 -9.09 13.91
C LEU A 87 13.90 -10.59 13.93
N ARG A 88 14.01 -11.19 15.12
CA ARG A 88 14.04 -12.65 15.24
C ARG A 88 12.71 -13.24 14.79
N HIS A 89 12.77 -14.39 14.10
CA HIS A 89 11.55 -15.01 13.62
C HIS A 89 10.69 -15.51 14.81
N PRO A 90 9.40 -15.13 14.89
CA PRO A 90 8.57 -15.48 16.05
C PRO A 90 8.40 -16.98 16.28
N GLU A 91 8.36 -17.76 15.18
CA GLU A 91 8.05 -19.21 15.23
C GLU A 91 9.27 -20.10 14.99
N ARG A 92 10.38 -19.58 14.45
CA ARG A 92 11.60 -20.33 14.11
C ARG A 92 12.78 -19.84 14.96
N ALA A 93 13.07 -20.57 16.03
CA ALA A 93 14.18 -20.22 16.91
C ALA A 93 15.52 -20.23 16.14
N GLY A 94 16.30 -19.16 16.29
CA GLY A 94 17.59 -19.00 15.63
C GLY A 94 17.54 -18.30 14.25
N ASP A 95 16.34 -18.19 13.65
CA ASP A 95 16.15 -17.50 12.39
C ASP A 95 15.78 -16.02 12.58
N PHE A 96 15.91 -15.25 11.51
CA PHE A 96 15.50 -13.85 11.44
C PHE A 96 14.46 -13.68 10.33
N ALA A 97 13.39 -12.93 10.64
CA ALA A 97 12.43 -12.47 9.65
C ALA A 97 12.92 -11.18 8.96
N VAL A 98 13.66 -10.33 9.71
CA VAL A 98 14.38 -9.15 9.20
C VAL A 98 15.77 -9.19 9.81
N ARG A 99 16.80 -8.90 9.00
CA ARG A 99 18.20 -9.03 9.45
C ARG A 99 19.05 -7.89 8.95
N ASP A 100 19.55 -7.07 9.88
CA ASP A 100 20.52 -6.02 9.66
C ASP A 100 20.12 -5.03 8.55
N VAL A 101 18.86 -4.56 8.61
CA VAL A 101 18.30 -3.63 7.64
C VAL A 101 18.58 -2.21 8.06
N SER A 102 19.23 -1.44 7.17
CA SER A 102 19.56 -0.03 7.39
C SER A 102 19.16 0.81 6.18
N PHE A 103 18.39 1.87 6.39
CA PHE A 103 18.00 2.82 5.34
C PHE A 103 17.54 4.15 5.95
N SER A 104 17.39 5.15 5.12
CA SER A 104 16.78 6.43 5.52
C SER A 104 15.68 6.86 4.55
N VAL A 105 14.82 7.77 5.00
CA VAL A 105 13.75 8.37 4.17
C VAL A 105 13.77 9.88 4.37
N ARG A 106 13.68 10.61 3.27
CA ARG A 106 13.71 12.07 3.28
C ARG A 106 12.29 12.65 3.32
N ARG A 107 12.18 13.90 3.71
CA ARG A 107 10.92 14.65 3.67
C ARG A 107 10.36 14.69 2.24
N GLY A 108 9.08 14.29 2.09
CA GLY A 108 8.43 14.26 0.80
C GLY A 108 8.91 13.15 -0.16
N GLU A 109 9.74 12.22 0.33
CA GLU A 109 10.16 11.06 -0.44
C GLU A 109 9.10 9.96 -0.43
N VAL A 110 8.88 9.32 -1.58
CA VAL A 110 8.21 8.04 -1.69
C VAL A 110 9.28 6.96 -1.90
N LEU A 111 9.60 6.25 -0.82
CA LEU A 111 10.52 5.12 -0.85
C LEU A 111 9.73 3.84 -1.18
N GLY A 112 10.01 3.22 -2.31
CA GLY A 112 9.47 1.91 -2.69
C GLY A 112 10.24 0.79 -2.01
N LEU A 113 9.52 -0.19 -1.48
CA LEU A 113 10.11 -1.42 -0.94
C LEU A 113 9.56 -2.61 -1.71
N PHE A 114 10.41 -3.32 -2.42
CA PHE A 114 10.08 -4.50 -3.20
C PHE A 114 10.72 -5.76 -2.62
N GLY A 115 10.13 -6.90 -2.86
CA GLY A 115 10.65 -8.22 -2.52
C GLY A 115 9.62 -9.30 -2.84
N LEU A 116 10.07 -10.53 -3.00
CA LEU A 116 9.18 -11.66 -3.23
C LEU A 116 8.36 -12.01 -1.96
N MET A 117 7.35 -12.85 -2.10
CA MET A 117 6.57 -13.34 -0.96
C MET A 117 7.51 -14.00 0.06
N GLY A 118 7.38 -13.62 1.34
CA GLY A 118 8.25 -14.09 2.42
C GLY A 118 9.61 -13.38 2.51
N ALA A 119 9.82 -12.29 1.77
CA ALA A 119 11.08 -11.52 1.85
C ALA A 119 11.26 -10.71 3.14
N GLY A 120 10.25 -10.63 4.01
CA GLY A 120 10.31 -9.89 5.29
C GLY A 120 9.76 -8.47 5.24
N ARG A 121 9.02 -8.10 4.18
CA ARG A 121 8.49 -6.73 3.97
C ARG A 121 7.50 -6.30 5.06
N THR A 122 6.47 -7.09 5.29
CA THR A 122 5.44 -6.85 6.32
C THR A 122 6.06 -6.92 7.72
N GLU A 123 6.97 -7.87 7.96
CA GLU A 123 7.69 -8.02 9.21
C GLU A 123 8.59 -6.79 9.50
N LEU A 124 9.19 -6.18 8.48
CA LEU A 124 9.91 -4.92 8.62
C LEU A 124 8.98 -3.79 9.07
N PHE A 125 7.80 -3.65 8.47
CA PHE A 125 6.82 -2.65 8.88
C PHE A 125 6.27 -2.91 10.28
N HIS A 126 5.98 -4.15 10.62
CA HIS A 126 5.57 -4.55 11.98
C HIS A 126 6.64 -4.20 13.01
N THR A 127 7.93 -4.39 12.67
CA THR A 127 9.05 -4.04 13.55
C THR A 127 9.13 -2.52 13.75
N LEU A 128 9.06 -1.75 12.66
CA LEU A 128 9.05 -0.28 12.70
C LEU A 128 7.85 0.28 13.48
N PHE A 129 6.74 -0.47 13.52
CA PHE A 129 5.53 -0.05 14.23
C PHE A 129 5.43 -0.60 15.66
N GLY A 130 6.44 -1.37 16.11
CA GLY A 130 6.55 -1.86 17.50
C GLY A 130 5.60 -2.99 17.85
N LEU A 131 5.27 -3.87 16.90
CA LEU A 131 4.41 -5.04 17.13
C LEU A 131 5.16 -6.21 17.79
N HIS A 132 6.50 -6.28 17.65
CA HIS A 132 7.33 -7.36 18.20
C HIS A 132 8.55 -6.81 18.96
N PRO A 133 8.37 -5.96 19.99
CA PRO A 133 9.47 -5.21 20.61
C PRO A 133 10.51 -6.10 21.30
N GLU A 134 10.12 -7.28 21.81
CA GLU A 134 11.02 -8.21 22.50
C GLU A 134 11.91 -9.03 21.55
N LEU A 135 11.53 -9.11 20.28
CA LEU A 135 12.25 -9.84 19.22
C LEU A 135 13.07 -8.91 18.34
N ALA A 136 12.84 -7.60 18.46
CA ALA A 136 13.46 -6.57 17.63
C ALA A 136 14.74 -6.04 18.25
N SER A 137 15.71 -5.68 17.41
CA SER A 137 16.93 -4.95 17.79
C SER A 137 17.30 -3.98 16.67
N GLY A 138 18.11 -2.98 16.97
CA GLY A 138 18.49 -1.91 16.06
C GLY A 138 17.99 -0.56 16.56
N GLU A 139 18.23 0.48 15.79
CA GLU A 139 17.94 1.87 16.15
C GLU A 139 17.01 2.52 15.11
N ILE A 140 16.08 3.32 15.61
CA ILE A 140 15.19 4.15 14.79
C ILE A 140 15.34 5.58 15.27
N SER A 141 15.50 6.53 14.34
CA SER A 141 15.40 7.94 14.64
C SER A 141 14.43 8.64 13.70
N ILE A 142 13.70 9.62 14.25
CA ILE A 142 12.76 10.46 13.49
C ILE A 142 13.18 11.91 13.67
N GLU A 143 13.40 12.60 12.54
CA GLU A 143 13.94 13.97 12.49
C GLU A 143 15.20 14.12 13.37
N GLY A 144 16.12 13.16 13.25
CA GLY A 144 17.39 13.12 13.97
C GLY A 144 17.27 12.77 15.46
N GLN A 145 16.08 12.51 15.99
CA GLN A 145 15.87 12.13 17.38
C GLN A 145 15.72 10.62 17.52
N PRO A 146 16.52 9.93 18.32
CA PRO A 146 16.33 8.50 18.61
C PRO A 146 14.96 8.25 19.24
N VAL A 147 14.26 7.24 18.77
CA VAL A 147 12.93 6.85 19.28
C VAL A 147 12.91 5.39 19.69
N SER A 148 12.30 5.11 20.85
CA SER A 148 12.09 3.74 21.33
C SER A 148 10.69 3.28 20.97
N VAL A 149 10.57 2.47 19.90
CA VAL A 149 9.30 1.99 19.40
C VAL A 149 8.99 0.61 20.00
N ARG A 150 8.42 0.59 21.22
CA ARG A 150 8.07 -0.64 21.94
C ARG A 150 6.58 -0.98 21.90
N SER A 151 5.80 -0.26 21.15
CA SER A 151 4.36 -0.51 20.95
C SER A 151 3.83 0.35 19.81
N PRO A 152 2.68 0.00 19.18
CA PRO A 152 2.01 0.87 18.20
C PRO A 152 1.71 2.27 18.74
N ARG A 153 1.36 2.39 20.01
CA ARG A 153 1.15 3.69 20.66
C ARG A 153 2.42 4.55 20.69
N ALA A 154 3.58 3.94 20.98
CA ALA A 154 4.86 4.64 20.93
C ALA A 154 5.24 5.03 19.49
N ALA A 155 4.97 4.16 18.51
CA ALA A 155 5.16 4.47 17.09
C ALA A 155 4.34 5.68 16.64
N ILE A 156 3.04 5.71 16.98
CA ILE A 156 2.15 6.83 16.67
C ILE A 156 2.65 8.12 17.34
N ALA A 157 3.02 8.06 18.61
CA ALA A 157 3.55 9.22 19.35
C ALA A 157 4.86 9.75 18.75
N ALA A 158 5.68 8.88 18.16
CA ALA A 158 6.90 9.26 17.44
C ALA A 158 6.62 9.84 16.04
N GLY A 159 5.40 9.71 15.52
CA GLY A 159 4.99 10.21 14.21
C GLY A 159 5.02 9.15 13.10
N LEU A 160 4.99 7.87 13.45
CA LEU A 160 4.82 6.78 12.49
C LEU A 160 3.33 6.42 12.34
N ALA A 161 2.94 6.08 11.12
CA ALA A 161 1.61 5.53 10.82
C ALA A 161 1.76 4.31 9.90
N LEU A 162 0.91 3.28 10.08
CA LEU A 162 0.96 2.04 9.31
C LEU A 162 -0.41 1.69 8.74
N ALA A 163 -0.57 1.76 7.43
CA ALA A 163 -1.69 1.19 6.72
C ALA A 163 -1.35 -0.26 6.35
N PRO A 164 -2.02 -1.26 6.95
CA PRO A 164 -1.67 -2.67 6.77
C PRO A 164 -2.17 -3.22 5.43
N GLU A 165 -1.63 -4.38 5.02
CA GLU A 165 -2.02 -5.11 3.82
C GLU A 165 -3.50 -5.56 3.87
N ASP A 166 -3.92 -6.18 4.97
CA ASP A 166 -5.32 -6.57 5.17
C ASP A 166 -6.15 -5.44 5.77
N ARG A 167 -6.64 -4.57 4.88
CA ARG A 167 -7.50 -3.45 5.30
C ARG A 167 -8.77 -3.89 6.02
N LYS A 168 -9.30 -5.11 5.74
CA LYS A 168 -10.55 -5.59 6.33
C LYS A 168 -10.36 -6.26 7.68
N GLY A 169 -9.27 -7.01 7.86
CA GLY A 169 -8.95 -7.69 9.09
C GLY A 169 -8.23 -6.80 10.10
N GLU A 170 -7.33 -5.93 9.63
CA GLU A 170 -6.42 -5.14 10.47
C GLU A 170 -6.64 -3.63 10.33
N GLY A 171 -7.02 -3.19 9.14
CA GLY A 171 -7.13 -1.77 8.82
C GLY A 171 -8.39 -1.11 9.33
N LEU A 172 -9.54 -1.80 9.38
CA LEU A 172 -10.87 -1.25 9.63
C LEU A 172 -11.68 -2.10 10.62
N VAL A 173 -12.55 -1.44 11.37
CA VAL A 173 -13.64 -2.09 12.09
C VAL A 173 -14.88 -2.03 11.21
N LEU A 174 -15.14 -3.11 10.45
CA LEU A 174 -16.09 -3.11 9.32
C LEU A 174 -17.52 -2.74 9.70
N LEU A 175 -17.95 -3.02 10.93
CA LEU A 175 -19.29 -2.71 11.43
C LEU A 175 -19.43 -1.26 11.90
N GLN A 176 -18.31 -0.60 12.19
CA GLN A 176 -18.31 0.80 12.60
C GLN A 176 -18.42 1.76 11.42
N SER A 177 -18.82 2.97 11.72
CA SER A 177 -19.01 4.06 10.76
C SER A 177 -17.70 4.59 10.18
N VAL A 178 -17.81 5.39 9.13
CA VAL A 178 -16.69 6.16 8.58
C VAL A 178 -16.08 7.06 9.66
N ALA A 179 -16.91 7.72 10.48
CA ALA A 179 -16.45 8.60 11.54
C ALA A 179 -15.63 7.85 12.60
N GLU A 180 -16.18 6.78 13.16
CA GLU A 180 -15.51 5.97 14.18
C GLU A 180 -14.19 5.37 13.67
N ASN A 181 -14.16 4.85 12.44
CA ASN A 181 -12.92 4.34 11.85
C ASN A 181 -11.87 5.44 11.63
N THR A 182 -12.28 6.62 11.16
CA THR A 182 -11.35 7.73 10.90
C THR A 182 -10.68 8.21 12.17
N THR A 183 -11.39 8.24 13.30
CA THR A 183 -10.89 8.82 14.56
C THR A 183 -10.26 7.79 15.49
N LEU A 184 -10.37 6.50 15.18
CA LEU A 184 -9.96 5.39 16.05
C LEU A 184 -8.50 5.51 16.54
N ALA A 185 -7.57 5.94 15.67
CA ALA A 185 -6.15 6.09 16.02
C ALA A 185 -5.83 7.41 16.75
N CYS A 186 -6.77 8.37 16.80
CA CYS A 186 -6.57 9.70 17.38
C CYS A 186 -7.70 10.14 18.34
N LEU A 187 -8.36 9.20 19.02
CA LEU A 187 -9.50 9.47 19.92
C LEU A 187 -9.22 10.56 20.97
N ALA A 188 -7.98 10.69 21.41
CA ALA A 188 -7.59 11.74 22.36
C ALA A 188 -7.86 13.15 21.80
N GLN A 189 -7.71 13.37 20.50
CA GLN A 189 -7.98 14.66 19.85
C GLN A 189 -9.49 14.98 19.82
N CYS A 190 -10.32 13.93 19.79
CA CYS A 190 -11.77 14.05 19.78
C CYS A 190 -12.40 13.98 21.19
N SER A 191 -11.58 13.86 22.24
CA SER A 191 -12.04 13.72 23.64
C SER A 191 -11.79 14.99 24.46
N ARG A 192 -12.62 15.21 25.47
CA ARG A 192 -12.42 16.25 26.50
C ARG A 192 -12.68 15.62 27.86
N GLY A 193 -11.66 15.64 28.74
CA GLY A 193 -11.77 15.01 30.07
C GLY A 193 -12.04 13.50 29.99
N GLY A 194 -11.54 12.80 28.97
CA GLY A 194 -11.77 11.37 28.74
C GLY A 194 -13.11 11.01 28.08
N ILE A 195 -13.96 12.01 27.80
CA ILE A 195 -15.28 11.81 27.18
C ILE A 195 -15.19 12.24 25.70
N LEU A 196 -15.56 11.31 24.81
CA LEU A 196 -15.60 11.55 23.37
C LEU A 196 -16.63 12.67 23.06
N GLN A 197 -16.24 13.59 22.19
CA GLN A 197 -17.06 14.70 21.73
C GLN A 197 -17.53 14.43 20.29
N PRO A 198 -18.78 13.96 20.07
CA PRO A 198 -19.26 13.59 18.73
C PRO A 198 -19.13 14.72 17.69
N GLY A 199 -19.34 15.97 18.10
CA GLY A 199 -19.19 17.11 17.20
C GLY A 199 -17.74 17.29 16.69
N ARG A 200 -16.73 17.04 17.53
CA ARG A 200 -15.31 17.09 17.14
C ARG A 200 -14.95 15.92 16.22
N GLU A 201 -15.44 14.74 16.57
CA GLU A 201 -15.24 13.53 15.75
C GLU A 201 -15.78 13.73 14.33
N LEU A 202 -17.04 14.19 14.20
CA LEU A 202 -17.67 14.44 12.90
C LEU A 202 -16.98 15.57 12.13
N ALA A 203 -16.55 16.64 12.81
CA ALA A 203 -15.84 17.74 12.18
C ALA A 203 -14.48 17.30 11.61
N LEU A 204 -13.69 16.54 12.39
CA LEU A 204 -12.42 15.97 11.94
C LEU A 204 -12.62 15.03 10.75
N THR A 205 -13.57 14.11 10.86
CA THR A 205 -13.88 13.14 9.80
C THR A 205 -14.31 13.85 8.52
N ARG A 206 -15.16 14.88 8.60
CA ARG A 206 -15.60 15.63 7.41
C ARG A 206 -14.43 16.22 6.65
N GLY A 207 -13.45 16.80 7.36
CA GLY A 207 -12.24 17.33 6.73
C GLY A 207 -11.45 16.28 5.96
N TYR A 208 -11.32 15.06 6.50
CA TYR A 208 -10.65 13.96 5.79
C TYR A 208 -11.48 13.37 4.66
N VAL A 209 -12.79 13.26 4.82
CA VAL A 209 -13.70 12.80 3.74
C VAL A 209 -13.60 13.73 2.52
N GLU A 210 -13.60 15.03 2.74
CA GLU A 210 -13.42 16.04 1.69
C GLU A 210 -12.01 15.98 1.08
N ARG A 211 -10.97 16.03 1.91
CA ARG A 211 -9.56 16.03 1.48
C ARG A 211 -9.21 14.80 0.64
N LEU A 212 -9.63 13.60 1.08
CA LEU A 212 -9.33 12.34 0.41
C LEU A 212 -10.41 11.93 -0.62
N ARG A 213 -11.44 12.76 -0.81
CA ARG A 213 -12.53 12.50 -1.74
C ARG A 213 -13.18 11.14 -1.48
N ILE A 214 -13.49 10.84 -0.21
CA ILE A 214 -14.15 9.57 0.18
C ILE A 214 -15.61 9.64 -0.23
N ARG A 215 -16.04 8.72 -1.08
CA ARG A 215 -17.44 8.63 -1.50
C ARG A 215 -18.23 7.82 -0.48
N THR A 216 -19.02 8.50 0.32
CA THR A 216 -19.91 7.92 1.33
C THR A 216 -21.23 8.69 1.36
N PRO A 217 -22.38 8.03 1.54
CA PRO A 217 -23.68 8.71 1.68
C PRO A 217 -23.80 9.50 2.98
N SER A 218 -23.09 9.08 4.04
CA SER A 218 -23.02 9.80 5.32
C SER A 218 -21.78 9.38 6.11
N LEU A 219 -21.38 10.21 7.11
CA LEU A 219 -20.28 9.87 8.02
C LEU A 219 -20.63 8.72 8.98
N HIS A 220 -21.92 8.43 9.14
CA HIS A 220 -22.46 7.33 9.96
C HIS A 220 -22.58 6.01 9.18
N GLN A 221 -22.29 6.01 7.88
CA GLN A 221 -22.31 4.79 7.07
C GLN A 221 -21.25 3.81 7.56
N ALA A 222 -21.67 2.55 7.82
CA ALA A 222 -20.72 1.49 8.16
C ALA A 222 -19.78 1.20 6.98
N VAL A 223 -18.47 1.13 7.26
CA VAL A 223 -17.43 1.06 6.21
C VAL A 223 -17.50 -0.21 5.38
N ARG A 224 -18.12 -1.29 5.87
CA ARG A 224 -18.33 -2.54 5.10
C ARG A 224 -19.14 -2.33 3.81
N TYR A 225 -19.94 -1.28 3.73
CA TYR A 225 -20.78 -0.97 2.55
C TYR A 225 -20.08 -0.07 1.53
N LEU A 226 -18.87 0.39 1.83
CA LEU A 226 -18.07 1.17 0.90
C LEU A 226 -17.36 0.27 -0.10
N SER A 227 -17.06 0.82 -1.30
CA SER A 227 -16.17 0.16 -2.26
C SER A 227 -14.76 0.00 -1.68
N GLY A 228 -13.97 -0.96 -2.22
CA GLY A 228 -12.61 -1.21 -1.75
C GLY A 228 -11.72 0.03 -1.76
N GLY A 229 -11.81 0.87 -2.80
CA GLY A 229 -11.05 2.11 -2.88
C GLY A 229 -11.46 3.13 -1.81
N ASN A 230 -12.76 3.25 -1.50
CA ASN A 230 -13.20 4.14 -0.42
C ASN A 230 -12.85 3.58 0.97
N GLN A 231 -12.89 2.26 1.18
CA GLN A 231 -12.38 1.63 2.39
C GLN A 231 -10.89 1.96 2.59
N GLN A 232 -10.07 1.87 1.54
CA GLN A 232 -8.64 2.22 1.60
C GLN A 232 -8.42 3.69 1.97
N LYS A 233 -9.24 4.59 1.42
CA LYS A 233 -9.18 6.01 1.77
C LYS A 233 -9.58 6.26 3.24
N VAL A 234 -10.52 5.48 3.82
CA VAL A 234 -10.82 5.55 5.26
C VAL A 234 -9.63 5.07 6.10
N VAL A 235 -8.92 4.00 5.68
CA VAL A 235 -7.67 3.59 6.35
C VAL A 235 -6.64 4.73 6.31
N LEU A 236 -6.45 5.37 5.15
CA LEU A 236 -5.55 6.53 5.05
C LEU A 236 -6.01 7.68 5.94
N ALA A 237 -7.31 8.00 5.98
CA ALA A 237 -7.87 9.04 6.84
C ALA A 237 -7.57 8.78 8.31
N LYS A 238 -7.77 7.52 8.79
CA LYS A 238 -7.46 7.10 10.15
C LYS A 238 -6.03 7.43 10.54
N TRP A 239 -5.08 7.10 9.68
CA TRP A 239 -3.66 7.30 9.96
C TRP A 239 -3.22 8.74 9.79
N LEU A 240 -3.71 9.43 8.78
CA LEU A 240 -3.41 10.86 8.58
C LEU A 240 -3.97 11.74 9.70
N ALA A 241 -5.06 11.32 10.35
CA ALA A 241 -5.63 12.01 11.51
C ALA A 241 -4.70 12.00 12.74
N THR A 242 -3.72 11.11 12.80
CA THR A 242 -2.69 11.15 13.85
C THR A 242 -1.61 12.21 13.64
N GLY A 243 -1.56 12.85 12.46
CA GLY A 243 -0.53 13.83 12.09
C GLY A 243 0.86 13.20 11.90
N PRO A 244 1.00 12.13 11.09
CA PRO A 244 2.25 11.40 10.99
C PRO A 244 3.33 12.21 10.25
N LYS A 245 4.59 11.91 10.56
CA LYS A 245 5.79 12.36 9.85
C LYS A 245 6.19 11.34 8.77
N VAL A 246 5.94 10.06 9.04
CA VAL A 246 6.21 8.92 8.15
C VAL A 246 4.97 8.04 8.03
N LEU A 247 4.59 7.73 6.80
CA LEU A 247 3.47 6.84 6.48
C LEU A 247 4.00 5.55 5.84
N LEU A 248 3.80 4.44 6.53
CA LEU A 248 4.10 3.10 6.04
C LEU A 248 2.85 2.54 5.35
N LEU A 249 2.96 2.16 4.08
CA LEU A 249 1.86 1.63 3.26
C LEU A 249 2.20 0.21 2.83
N ASP A 250 1.52 -0.78 3.40
CA ASP A 250 1.68 -2.17 2.99
C ASP A 250 0.59 -2.55 1.98
N GLU A 251 0.99 -2.79 0.73
CA GLU A 251 0.12 -3.15 -0.40
C GLU A 251 -1.15 -2.27 -0.51
N PRO A 252 -1.01 -0.93 -0.55
CA PRO A 252 -2.15 -0.01 -0.40
C PRO A 252 -3.20 -0.10 -1.50
N THR A 253 -2.88 -0.76 -2.59
CA THR A 253 -3.75 -0.90 -3.78
C THR A 253 -4.25 -2.32 -3.99
N ARG A 254 -3.94 -3.24 -3.07
CA ARG A 254 -4.35 -4.64 -3.18
C ARG A 254 -5.87 -4.79 -3.12
N GLY A 255 -6.42 -5.48 -4.12
CA GLY A 255 -7.84 -5.80 -4.17
C GLY A 255 -8.77 -4.61 -4.37
N ILE A 256 -8.28 -3.54 -5.00
CA ILE A 256 -9.09 -2.41 -5.49
C ILE A 256 -9.03 -2.34 -7.01
N ASP A 257 -10.04 -1.73 -7.62
CA ASP A 257 -10.11 -1.57 -9.06
C ASP A 257 -9.09 -0.53 -9.58
N ILE A 258 -8.82 -0.56 -10.88
CA ILE A 258 -7.75 0.23 -11.50
C ILE A 258 -7.99 1.75 -11.41
N ASN A 259 -9.24 2.21 -11.42
CA ASN A 259 -9.54 3.63 -11.26
C ASN A 259 -9.29 4.08 -9.83
N ALA A 260 -9.69 3.25 -8.86
CA ALA A 260 -9.40 3.50 -7.45
C ALA A 260 -7.88 3.44 -7.15
N LYS A 261 -7.11 2.54 -7.80
CA LYS A 261 -5.65 2.53 -7.72
C LYS A 261 -5.06 3.88 -8.12
N LYS A 262 -5.47 4.44 -9.25
CA LYS A 262 -5.03 5.77 -9.71
C LYS A 262 -5.33 6.86 -8.67
N GLU A 263 -6.53 6.83 -8.06
CA GLU A 263 -6.87 7.80 -7.02
C GLU A 263 -5.93 7.67 -5.81
N ILE A 264 -5.55 6.43 -5.40
CA ILE A 264 -4.59 6.20 -4.30
C ILE A 264 -3.19 6.70 -4.68
N TYR A 265 -2.69 6.44 -5.91
CA TYR A 265 -1.38 6.96 -6.34
C TYR A 265 -1.35 8.48 -6.35
N THR A 266 -2.42 9.12 -6.81
CA THR A 266 -2.57 10.58 -6.77
C THR A 266 -2.50 11.10 -5.33
N LEU A 267 -3.20 10.43 -4.41
CA LEU A 267 -3.16 10.80 -2.98
C LEU A 267 -1.75 10.63 -2.38
N ILE A 268 -1.04 9.54 -2.71
CA ILE A 268 0.33 9.31 -2.24
C ILE A 268 1.26 10.44 -2.72
N ASP A 269 1.16 10.84 -4.00
CA ASP A 269 1.96 11.94 -4.56
C ASP A 269 1.58 13.29 -3.92
N GLU A 270 0.29 13.58 -3.71
CA GLU A 270 -0.18 14.78 -3.00
C GLU A 270 0.35 14.84 -1.56
N LEU A 271 0.35 13.71 -0.84
CA LEU A 271 0.88 13.61 0.52
C LEU A 271 2.40 13.83 0.55
N ALA A 272 3.13 13.19 -0.34
CA ALA A 272 4.58 13.39 -0.46
C ALA A 272 4.91 14.84 -0.79
N ARG A 273 4.19 15.46 -1.73
CA ARG A 273 4.35 16.88 -2.08
C ARG A 273 4.06 17.81 -0.89
N SER A 274 3.19 17.41 0.05
CA SER A 274 2.96 18.15 1.29
C SER A 274 4.06 17.97 2.35
N GLY A 275 5.11 17.20 2.04
CA GLY A 275 6.26 16.95 2.91
C GLY A 275 6.17 15.68 3.75
N LEU A 276 5.14 14.85 3.58
CA LEU A 276 5.05 13.56 4.28
C LEU A 276 6.06 12.56 3.67
N ALA A 277 6.86 11.92 4.50
CA ALA A 277 7.71 10.82 4.07
C ALA A 277 6.84 9.56 3.94
N VAL A 278 6.93 8.84 2.82
CA VAL A 278 6.14 7.64 2.55
C VAL A 278 7.07 6.46 2.28
N VAL A 279 6.82 5.34 2.93
CA VAL A 279 7.45 4.05 2.58
C VAL A 279 6.34 3.13 2.09
N MET A 280 6.43 2.68 0.86
CA MET A 280 5.40 1.87 0.23
C MET A 280 5.92 0.51 -0.19
N VAL A 281 5.28 -0.54 0.30
CA VAL A 281 5.44 -1.91 -0.19
C VAL A 281 4.41 -2.16 -1.29
N SER A 282 4.83 -2.74 -2.40
CA SER A 282 3.93 -3.35 -3.40
C SER A 282 4.56 -4.59 -4.01
N SER A 283 3.74 -5.59 -4.27
CA SER A 283 4.08 -6.78 -5.06
C SER A 283 3.99 -6.53 -6.57
N GLU A 284 3.41 -5.40 -6.98
CA GLU A 284 3.28 -5.00 -8.38
C GLU A 284 4.44 -4.05 -8.76
N LEU A 285 5.45 -4.56 -9.49
CA LEU A 285 6.60 -3.75 -9.93
C LEU A 285 6.24 -2.46 -10.65
N PRO A 286 5.23 -2.43 -11.57
CA PRO A 286 4.84 -1.20 -12.23
C PRO A 286 4.40 -0.09 -11.25
N GLU A 287 3.81 -0.44 -10.10
CA GLU A 287 3.43 0.53 -9.07
C GLU A 287 4.66 1.20 -8.45
N ILE A 288 5.62 0.37 -8.01
CA ILE A 288 6.86 0.85 -7.40
C ILE A 288 7.65 1.71 -8.38
N LEU A 289 7.84 1.23 -9.61
CA LEU A 289 8.54 1.97 -10.67
C LEU A 289 7.85 3.29 -11.04
N GLY A 290 6.50 3.28 -10.97
CA GLY A 290 5.68 4.43 -11.34
C GLY A 290 5.73 5.59 -10.33
N ILE A 291 5.74 5.30 -9.03
CA ILE A 291 5.55 6.30 -7.97
C ILE A 291 6.73 6.51 -7.03
N ALA A 292 7.65 5.54 -6.89
CA ALA A 292 8.78 5.67 -6.00
C ALA A 292 9.86 6.62 -6.53
N ASP A 293 10.52 7.34 -5.63
CA ASP A 293 11.71 8.15 -5.91
C ASP A 293 12.97 7.30 -5.84
N ARG A 294 12.94 6.26 -5.01
CA ARG A 294 14.01 5.32 -4.77
C ARG A 294 13.40 3.98 -4.39
N ILE A 295 14.05 2.89 -4.75
CA ILE A 295 13.54 1.53 -4.54
C ILE A 295 14.57 0.75 -3.76
N LEU A 296 14.17 0.20 -2.63
CA LEU A 296 14.91 -0.81 -1.88
C LEU A 296 14.36 -2.20 -2.21
N VAL A 297 15.25 -3.17 -2.35
CA VAL A 297 14.88 -4.56 -2.61
C VAL A 297 15.23 -5.40 -1.39
N LEU A 298 14.24 -6.14 -0.90
CA LEU A 298 14.40 -7.13 0.17
C LEU A 298 14.41 -8.55 -0.41
N ALA A 299 15.35 -9.35 0.08
CA ALA A 299 15.35 -10.80 -0.10
C ALA A 299 15.80 -11.47 1.20
N GLU A 300 15.10 -12.52 1.63
CA GLU A 300 15.44 -13.30 2.83
C GLU A 300 15.68 -12.43 4.09
N GLY A 301 14.85 -11.40 4.26
CA GLY A 301 14.91 -10.48 5.41
C GLY A 301 16.04 -9.46 5.34
N ARG A 302 16.78 -9.32 4.23
CA ARG A 302 17.90 -8.39 4.05
C ARG A 302 17.66 -7.43 2.91
N LEU A 303 18.26 -6.25 2.98
CA LEU A 303 18.40 -5.37 1.82
C LEU A 303 19.48 -5.94 0.89
N THR A 304 19.11 -6.16 -0.38
CA THR A 304 19.98 -6.72 -1.42
C THR A 304 20.39 -5.70 -2.46
N ALA A 305 19.57 -4.67 -2.67
CA ALA A 305 19.87 -3.59 -3.60
C ALA A 305 19.09 -2.32 -3.28
N GLU A 306 19.62 -1.21 -3.78
CA GLU A 306 18.97 0.09 -3.80
C GLU A 306 19.08 0.70 -5.21
N PHE A 307 17.97 1.18 -5.74
CA PHE A 307 17.90 1.79 -7.07
C PHE A 307 17.30 3.20 -6.98
N PRO A 308 17.97 4.23 -7.48
CA PRO A 308 17.33 5.53 -7.68
C PRO A 308 16.32 5.46 -8.82
N ARG A 309 15.31 6.34 -8.79
CA ARG A 309 14.35 6.47 -9.88
C ARG A 309 15.07 6.66 -11.23
N GLY A 310 14.59 5.96 -12.26
CA GLY A 310 15.14 6.01 -13.61
C GLY A 310 16.33 5.09 -13.87
N ALA A 311 17.01 4.58 -12.83
CA ALA A 311 18.03 3.53 -12.97
C ALA A 311 17.47 2.12 -12.69
N ALA A 312 16.27 2.03 -12.11
CA ALA A 312 15.61 0.76 -11.80
C ALA A 312 14.93 0.19 -13.04
N THR A 313 15.26 -1.04 -13.42
CA THR A 313 14.52 -1.83 -14.40
C THR A 313 13.83 -3.00 -13.72
N GLU A 314 12.72 -3.49 -14.30
CA GLU A 314 12.01 -4.65 -13.75
C GLU A 314 12.95 -5.85 -13.58
N GLU A 315 13.80 -6.10 -14.58
CA GLU A 315 14.76 -7.21 -14.58
C GLU A 315 15.79 -7.09 -13.44
N ALA A 316 16.37 -5.89 -13.25
CA ALA A 316 17.35 -5.64 -12.19
C ALA A 316 16.74 -5.81 -10.79
N ILE A 317 15.51 -5.31 -10.59
CA ILE A 317 14.79 -5.45 -9.31
C ILE A 317 14.46 -6.91 -9.04
N LEU A 318 13.92 -7.64 -10.03
CA LEU A 318 13.60 -9.05 -9.89
C LEU A 318 14.85 -9.88 -9.62
N HIS A 319 15.95 -9.61 -10.31
CA HIS A 319 17.22 -10.27 -10.07
C HIS A 319 17.71 -10.05 -8.62
N ALA A 320 17.65 -8.82 -8.12
CA ALA A 320 18.02 -8.51 -6.74
C ALA A 320 17.10 -9.14 -5.69
N ALA A 321 15.85 -9.42 -6.04
CA ALA A 321 14.85 -10.05 -5.15
C ALA A 321 14.96 -11.58 -5.08
N LEU A 322 15.77 -12.21 -5.94
CA LEU A 322 15.96 -13.66 -5.92
C LEU A 322 16.77 -14.11 -4.70
N PRO A 323 16.38 -15.25 -4.04
CA PRO A 323 17.16 -15.82 -2.95
C PRO A 323 18.60 -16.15 -3.36
N GLY A 324 19.55 -15.95 -2.47
CA GLY A 324 20.95 -16.30 -2.71
C GLY A 324 21.79 -15.28 -3.46
N ASN A 325 21.23 -14.18 -3.97
CA ASN A 325 21.99 -13.07 -4.53
C ASN A 325 22.63 -12.25 -3.39
N ARG A 326 23.84 -12.64 -3.01
CA ARG A 326 24.70 -11.85 -2.09
C ARG A 326 25.68 -11.09 -2.96
N ASN A 327 25.45 -9.79 -3.17
CA ASN A 327 26.49 -8.87 -3.61
C ASN A 327 27.36 -8.46 -2.43
#